data_0872aed63bb7bd90a63644ca8809f42e
#
_entry.id   0872aed63bb7bd90a63644ca8809f42e
#
_cell.length_a   1.000
_cell.length_b   1.000
_cell.length_c   1.000
_cell.angle_alpha   90.00
_cell.angle_beta   90.00
_cell.angle_gamma   90.00
#
_symmetry.space_group_name_H-M   'P 1'
#
loop_
_entity.id
_entity.type
_entity.pdbx_description
1 polymer ?
#
loop_
_entity_poly.entity_id
_entity_poly.type
_entity_poly.pdbx_seq_one_letter_code
_entity_poly.pdbx_strand_id
1 'polypeptide(L)'
;MDRNILLGLLLALACLFVVMDARANEIEQRNAIAADVRALVESRDFAALDALAVRYRNPAERTGSGVWKLESYYTGLADVITSRRPSDAFRKKQAAFVDDWITARPNSASARLAAAMLLENHAWNIRGRGYARTVREQDWAPFRDYIERSRMYLEQHKSIADVDPHWYASMQRIANSQGWPAERFQQLFEEGTGKYPGYYALYFTATVYLLPKWNGSAQSIDDFARRAMRGTAADEGAGMYTRIYWVAIDSQFRDGFPENSKVDWALMKKGIDDVMAKYPDDWNIQNFAYFSCLAGDKMKAASLFARMGEQPDMEVWDSMERFKQCHSWATQTRLKSAAQ
;
A
#
# COMPACT_ATOMS: atom_id res chain seq x y z
N MET A 1 -9.64 63.72 -19.39
CA MET A 1 -8.88 62.62 -18.67
C MET A 1 -9.76 61.41 -18.68
N ASP A 2 -9.39 60.41 -19.48
CA ASP A 2 -10.25 59.34 -19.96
C ASP A 2 -10.57 58.28 -18.91
N ARG A 3 -11.86 58.05 -18.75
CA ARG A 3 -12.47 56.98 -17.92
C ARG A 3 -12.05 55.55 -18.33
N ASN A 4 -11.36 55.43 -19.47
CA ASN A 4 -10.95 54.11 -20.03
C ASN A 4 -9.60 53.60 -19.53
N ILE A 5 -8.81 54.45 -18.83
CA ILE A 5 -7.50 54.02 -18.27
C ILE A 5 -7.67 53.36 -16.90
N LEU A 6 -8.74 53.65 -16.15
CA LEU A 6 -9.01 53.04 -14.86
C LEU A 6 -9.61 51.61 -14.96
N LEU A 7 -10.26 51.28 -16.09
CA LEU A 7 -10.82 49.93 -16.29
C LEU A 7 -9.75 48.88 -16.70
N GLY A 8 -8.66 49.32 -17.31
CA GLY A 8 -7.57 48.45 -17.74
C GLY A 8 -6.65 47.99 -16.59
N LEU A 9 -6.57 48.74 -15.49
CA LEU A 9 -5.73 48.41 -14.33
C LEU A 9 -6.43 47.49 -13.32
N LEU A 10 -7.76 47.38 -13.35
CA LEU A 10 -8.52 46.49 -12.49
C LEU A 10 -8.66 45.07 -13.07
N LEU A 11 -8.44 44.89 -14.37
CA LEU A 11 -8.46 43.56 -15.01
C LEU A 11 -7.12 42.85 -14.99
N ALA A 12 -6.03 43.54 -14.69
CA ALA A 12 -4.68 42.93 -14.61
C ALA A 12 -4.31 42.37 -13.23
N LEU A 13 -5.10 42.64 -12.18
CA LEU A 13 -4.85 42.13 -10.82
C LEU A 13 -5.68 40.91 -10.46
N ALA A 14 -6.54 40.41 -11.36
CA ALA A 14 -7.43 39.27 -11.10
C ALA A 14 -6.84 37.89 -11.54
N CYS A 15 -5.63 37.84 -12.07
CA CYS A 15 -5.04 36.62 -12.64
C CYS A 15 -3.84 36.05 -11.88
N LEU A 16 -3.70 36.26 -10.58
CA LEU A 16 -2.59 35.70 -9.79
C LEU A 16 -3.03 35.12 -8.44
N PHE A 17 -4.27 34.68 -8.32
CA PHE A 17 -4.60 33.60 -7.40
C PHE A 17 -4.48 32.29 -8.17
N VAL A 18 -3.25 31.81 -8.38
CA VAL A 18 -3.01 30.38 -8.48
C VAL A 18 -3.45 29.84 -7.11
N VAL A 19 -4.69 29.38 -7.03
CA VAL A 19 -5.12 28.49 -5.98
C VAL A 19 -4.20 27.29 -6.16
N MET A 20 -3.09 27.25 -5.39
CA MET A 20 -2.45 25.99 -5.09
C MET A 20 -3.55 25.22 -4.35
N ASP A 21 -4.32 24.40 -5.08
CA ASP A 21 -5.06 23.31 -4.49
C ASP A 21 -4.02 22.57 -3.66
N ALA A 22 -4.02 22.82 -2.35
CA ALA A 22 -3.27 22.01 -1.40
C ALA A 22 -3.91 20.62 -1.50
N ARG A 23 -3.39 19.81 -2.43
CA ARG A 23 -3.84 18.42 -2.55
C ARG A 23 -3.60 17.81 -1.18
N ALA A 24 -4.67 17.28 -0.57
CA ALA A 24 -4.55 16.55 0.65
C ALA A 24 -3.40 15.54 0.52
N ASN A 25 -2.53 15.46 1.53
CA ASN A 25 -1.41 14.52 1.52
C ASN A 25 -1.90 13.08 1.57
N GLU A 26 -1.00 12.13 1.38
CA GLU A 26 -1.32 10.68 1.36
C GLU A 26 -2.14 10.25 2.57
N ILE A 27 -1.74 10.65 3.78
CA ILE A 27 -2.39 10.23 5.03
C ILE A 27 -3.79 10.84 5.15
N GLU A 28 -3.95 12.11 4.81
CA GLU A 28 -5.26 12.77 4.79
C GLU A 28 -6.21 12.09 3.81
N GLN A 29 -5.73 11.73 2.62
CA GLN A 29 -6.53 11.02 1.63
C GLN A 29 -6.95 9.63 2.11
N ARG A 30 -6.03 8.85 2.70
CA ARG A 30 -6.35 7.53 3.28
C ARG A 30 -7.38 7.65 4.39
N ASN A 31 -7.21 8.61 5.30
CA ASN A 31 -8.12 8.84 6.41
C ASN A 31 -9.51 9.28 5.93
N ALA A 32 -9.60 10.14 4.93
CA ALA A 32 -10.86 10.55 4.33
C ALA A 32 -11.59 9.35 3.69
N ILE A 33 -10.88 8.53 2.91
CA ILE A 33 -11.46 7.33 2.29
C ILE A 33 -11.94 6.34 3.39
N ALA A 34 -11.14 6.12 4.44
CA ALA A 34 -11.53 5.23 5.54
C ALA A 34 -12.76 5.77 6.30
N ALA A 35 -12.87 7.09 6.49
CA ALA A 35 -14.03 7.72 7.10
C ALA A 35 -15.29 7.56 6.23
N ASP A 36 -15.19 7.79 4.92
CA ASP A 36 -16.29 7.60 3.97
C ASP A 36 -16.78 6.14 3.99
N VAL A 37 -15.86 5.17 3.91
CA VAL A 37 -16.20 3.75 3.95
C VAL A 37 -16.89 3.39 5.27
N ARG A 38 -16.37 3.88 6.40
CA ARG A 38 -16.99 3.67 7.73
C ARG A 38 -18.42 4.18 7.77
N ALA A 39 -18.66 5.41 7.33
CA ALA A 39 -20.00 6.02 7.30
C ALA A 39 -20.98 5.20 6.44
N LEU A 40 -20.52 4.72 5.28
CA LEU A 40 -21.34 3.89 4.38
C LEU A 40 -21.62 2.50 4.98
N VAL A 41 -20.66 1.90 5.70
CA VAL A 41 -20.88 0.63 6.42
C VAL A 41 -21.89 0.83 7.56
N GLU A 42 -21.75 1.90 8.34
CA GLU A 42 -22.65 2.21 9.48
C GLU A 42 -24.07 2.50 9.01
N SER A 43 -24.24 3.23 7.90
CA SER A 43 -25.54 3.51 7.29
C SER A 43 -26.11 2.33 6.47
N ARG A 44 -25.29 1.29 6.24
CA ARG A 44 -25.62 0.13 5.38
C ARG A 44 -26.00 0.54 3.94
N ASP A 45 -25.36 1.61 3.44
CA ASP A 45 -25.55 2.02 2.05
C ASP A 45 -24.69 1.17 1.09
N PHE A 46 -25.21 -0.02 0.81
CA PHE A 46 -24.52 -0.98 -0.06
C PHE A 46 -24.33 -0.48 -1.50
N ALA A 47 -25.28 0.34 -1.98
CA ALA A 47 -25.17 0.91 -3.32
C ALA A 47 -24.02 1.91 -3.40
N ALA A 48 -23.87 2.78 -2.41
CA ALA A 48 -22.78 3.73 -2.34
C ALA A 48 -21.43 3.06 -2.10
N LEU A 49 -21.36 1.99 -1.27
CA LEU A 49 -20.14 1.17 -1.12
C LEU A 49 -19.69 0.59 -2.47
N ASP A 50 -20.60 -0.02 -3.23
CA ASP A 50 -20.26 -0.54 -4.57
C ASP A 50 -19.82 0.57 -5.53
N ALA A 51 -20.55 1.70 -5.54
CA ALA A 51 -20.22 2.84 -6.41
C ALA A 51 -18.83 3.42 -6.11
N LEU A 52 -18.48 3.51 -4.83
CA LEU A 52 -17.16 4.00 -4.39
C LEU A 52 -16.04 3.04 -4.85
N ALA A 53 -16.22 1.73 -4.69
CA ALA A 53 -15.26 0.74 -5.17
C ALA A 53 -15.13 0.77 -6.70
N VAL A 54 -16.23 0.89 -7.44
CA VAL A 54 -16.23 1.03 -8.91
C VAL A 54 -15.44 2.27 -9.34
N ARG A 55 -15.67 3.40 -8.68
CA ARG A 55 -14.91 4.63 -8.92
C ARG A 55 -13.41 4.41 -8.72
N TYR A 56 -13.03 3.78 -7.61
CA TYR A 56 -11.62 3.60 -7.24
C TYR A 56 -10.91 2.47 -8.01
N ARG A 57 -11.63 1.67 -8.81
CA ARG A 57 -11.03 0.76 -9.82
C ARG A 57 -10.47 1.51 -11.03
N ASN A 58 -10.82 2.79 -11.19
CA ASN A 58 -10.22 3.60 -12.25
C ASN A 58 -8.73 3.83 -11.95
N PRO A 59 -7.80 3.47 -12.86
CA PRO A 59 -6.36 3.68 -12.66
C PRO A 59 -5.93 5.13 -12.44
N ALA A 60 -6.75 6.10 -12.80
CA ALA A 60 -6.51 7.53 -12.54
C ALA A 60 -6.79 7.92 -11.09
N GLU A 61 -7.61 7.16 -10.36
CA GLU A 61 -7.92 7.40 -8.95
C GLU A 61 -6.80 6.88 -8.04
N ARG A 62 -5.78 7.72 -7.86
CA ARG A 62 -4.59 7.43 -7.05
C ARG A 62 -4.49 8.38 -5.87
N THR A 63 -3.87 7.91 -4.81
CA THR A 63 -3.46 8.74 -3.68
C THR A 63 -2.18 9.52 -4.00
N GLY A 64 -1.76 10.41 -3.11
CA GLY A 64 -0.54 11.20 -3.28
C GLY A 64 0.72 10.36 -3.49
N SER A 65 0.79 9.19 -2.88
CA SER A 65 1.91 8.25 -3.05
C SER A 65 1.91 7.50 -4.40
N GLY A 66 0.81 7.60 -5.16
CA GLY A 66 0.63 6.91 -6.45
C GLY A 66 -0.04 5.54 -6.35
N VAL A 67 -0.46 5.11 -5.17
CA VAL A 67 -1.23 3.88 -4.98
C VAL A 67 -2.69 4.12 -5.36
N TRP A 68 -3.38 3.11 -5.90
CA TRP A 68 -4.80 3.25 -6.20
C TRP A 68 -5.61 3.47 -4.91
N LYS A 69 -6.56 4.40 -4.93
CA LYS A 69 -7.50 4.63 -3.82
C LYS A 69 -8.31 3.39 -3.44
N LEU A 70 -8.41 2.43 -4.35
CA LEU A 70 -9.05 1.15 -4.12
C LEU A 70 -8.39 0.37 -2.96
N GLU A 71 -7.06 0.48 -2.80
CA GLU A 71 -6.35 -0.14 -1.66
C GLU A 71 -6.78 0.49 -0.34
N SER A 72 -6.89 1.82 -0.29
CA SER A 72 -7.39 2.53 0.88
C SER A 72 -8.85 2.22 1.17
N TYR A 73 -9.67 1.99 0.14
CA TYR A 73 -11.05 1.54 0.31
C TYR A 73 -11.12 0.18 1.01
N TYR A 74 -10.34 -0.81 0.55
CA TYR A 74 -10.34 -2.13 1.19
C TYR A 74 -9.70 -2.14 2.56
N THR A 75 -8.70 -1.28 2.79
CA THR A 75 -8.13 -1.06 4.13
C THR A 75 -9.19 -0.49 5.07
N GLY A 76 -9.88 0.57 4.67
CA GLY A 76 -10.96 1.18 5.44
C GLY A 76 -12.13 0.20 5.69
N LEU A 77 -12.48 -0.63 4.71
CA LEU A 77 -13.49 -1.68 4.88
C LEU A 77 -13.03 -2.72 5.90
N ALA A 78 -11.79 -3.19 5.79
CA ALA A 78 -11.20 -4.14 6.74
C ALA A 78 -11.20 -3.59 8.16
N ASP A 79 -10.87 -2.32 8.37
CA ASP A 79 -10.84 -1.67 9.70
C ASP A 79 -12.21 -1.68 10.38
N VAL A 80 -13.31 -1.68 9.60
CA VAL A 80 -14.67 -1.69 10.15
C VAL A 80 -15.21 -3.11 10.35
N ILE A 81 -15.00 -4.01 9.37
CA ILE A 81 -15.64 -5.33 9.40
C ILE A 81 -14.76 -6.43 10.01
N THR A 82 -13.47 -6.16 10.26
CA THR A 82 -12.56 -7.13 10.87
C THR A 82 -12.01 -6.65 12.22
N SER A 83 -11.46 -7.56 13.00
CA SER A 83 -10.81 -7.25 14.27
C SER A 83 -9.71 -8.26 14.56
N ARG A 84 -8.68 -7.85 15.32
CA ARG A 84 -7.63 -8.76 15.80
C ARG A 84 -8.09 -9.68 16.91
N ARG A 85 -9.12 -9.29 17.68
CA ARG A 85 -9.69 -10.04 18.79
C ARG A 85 -11.20 -9.85 18.85
N PRO A 86 -11.93 -10.35 17.83
CA PRO A 86 -13.37 -10.14 17.77
C PRO A 86 -14.08 -10.98 18.80
N SER A 87 -15.11 -10.40 19.42
CA SER A 87 -16.09 -11.19 20.17
C SER A 87 -17.00 -11.99 19.22
N ASP A 88 -17.69 -13.02 19.72
CA ASP A 88 -18.65 -13.77 18.92
C ASP A 88 -19.78 -12.88 18.41
N ALA A 89 -20.22 -11.94 19.23
CA ALA A 89 -21.24 -10.97 18.83
C ALA A 89 -20.75 -10.08 17.65
N PHE A 90 -19.51 -9.64 17.71
CA PHE A 90 -18.90 -8.88 16.60
C PHE A 90 -18.87 -9.73 15.32
N ARG A 91 -18.36 -10.97 15.38
CA ARG A 91 -18.31 -11.87 14.22
C ARG A 91 -19.68 -12.09 13.59
N LYS A 92 -20.71 -12.38 14.43
CA LYS A 92 -22.09 -12.56 13.97
C LYS A 92 -22.65 -11.28 13.31
N LYS A 93 -22.38 -10.12 13.90
CA LYS A 93 -22.80 -8.83 13.34
C LYS A 93 -22.19 -8.59 11.96
N GLN A 94 -20.90 -8.84 11.81
CA GLN A 94 -20.21 -8.59 10.54
C GLN A 94 -20.59 -9.63 9.45
N ALA A 95 -20.77 -10.89 9.83
CA ALA A 95 -21.30 -11.88 8.91
C ALA A 95 -22.69 -11.48 8.39
N ALA A 96 -23.61 -11.11 9.27
CA ALA A 96 -24.95 -10.64 8.89
C ALA A 96 -24.90 -9.38 8.02
N PHE A 97 -23.99 -8.43 8.31
CA PHE A 97 -23.79 -7.25 7.47
C PHE A 97 -23.40 -7.63 6.03
N VAL A 98 -22.43 -8.53 5.88
CA VAL A 98 -21.97 -8.97 4.55
C VAL A 98 -23.03 -9.81 3.83
N ASP A 99 -23.77 -10.68 4.54
CA ASP A 99 -24.85 -11.47 3.98
C ASP A 99 -26.00 -10.57 3.46
N ASP A 100 -26.34 -9.52 4.20
CA ASP A 100 -27.34 -8.53 3.78
C ASP A 100 -26.86 -7.74 2.55
N TRP A 101 -25.55 -7.38 2.51
CA TRP A 101 -24.98 -6.72 1.34
C TRP A 101 -25.06 -7.62 0.10
N ILE A 102 -24.67 -8.89 0.21
CA ILE A 102 -24.76 -9.87 -0.86
C ILE A 102 -26.21 -10.06 -1.32
N THR A 103 -27.15 -10.11 -0.39
CA THR A 103 -28.59 -10.27 -0.70
C THR A 103 -29.14 -9.05 -1.45
N ALA A 104 -28.81 -7.86 -0.97
CA ALA A 104 -29.24 -6.61 -1.61
C ALA A 104 -28.53 -6.35 -2.96
N ARG A 105 -27.30 -6.83 -3.10
CA ARG A 105 -26.42 -6.58 -4.26
C ARG A 105 -25.75 -7.88 -4.74
N PRO A 106 -26.45 -8.82 -5.36
CA PRO A 106 -25.93 -10.17 -5.68
C PRO A 106 -24.68 -10.17 -6.58
N ASN A 107 -24.53 -9.15 -7.42
CA ASN A 107 -23.42 -8.98 -8.35
C ASN A 107 -22.32 -8.03 -7.82
N SER A 108 -22.32 -7.71 -6.53
CA SER A 108 -21.28 -6.89 -5.92
C SER A 108 -19.98 -7.66 -5.78
N ALA A 109 -18.93 -7.22 -6.49
CA ALA A 109 -17.58 -7.73 -6.30
C ALA A 109 -17.07 -7.45 -4.88
N SER A 110 -17.31 -6.23 -4.38
CA SER A 110 -16.86 -5.82 -3.06
C SER A 110 -17.49 -6.61 -1.93
N ALA A 111 -18.80 -6.95 -2.03
CA ALA A 111 -19.48 -7.80 -1.05
C ALA A 111 -18.88 -9.22 -1.04
N ARG A 112 -18.53 -9.78 -2.22
CA ARG A 112 -17.88 -11.09 -2.32
C ARG A 112 -16.47 -11.06 -1.72
N LEU A 113 -15.72 -10.00 -1.95
CA LEU A 113 -14.40 -9.79 -1.35
C LEU A 113 -14.48 -9.60 0.17
N ALA A 114 -15.48 -8.87 0.66
CA ALA A 114 -15.75 -8.72 2.09
C ALA A 114 -16.02 -10.07 2.78
N ALA A 115 -16.81 -10.96 2.16
CA ALA A 115 -17.07 -12.31 2.69
C ALA A 115 -15.77 -13.13 2.81
N ALA A 116 -14.93 -13.12 1.79
CA ALA A 116 -13.62 -13.79 1.84
C ALA A 116 -12.70 -13.19 2.92
N MET A 117 -12.72 -11.86 3.07
CA MET A 117 -11.95 -11.15 4.07
C MET A 117 -12.34 -11.55 5.52
N LEU A 118 -13.64 -11.77 5.78
CA LEU A 118 -14.07 -12.28 7.08
C LEU A 118 -13.53 -13.70 7.36
N LEU A 119 -13.50 -14.57 6.38
CA LEU A 119 -12.93 -15.92 6.50
C LEU A 119 -11.41 -15.87 6.74
N GLU A 120 -10.68 -15.07 5.95
CA GLU A 120 -9.24 -14.84 6.17
C GLU A 120 -8.96 -14.28 7.58
N ASN A 121 -9.70 -13.24 7.99
CA ASN A 121 -9.54 -12.64 9.32
C ASN A 121 -9.79 -13.67 10.44
N HIS A 122 -10.80 -14.52 10.30
CA HIS A 122 -11.08 -15.57 11.27
C HIS A 122 -9.93 -16.58 11.36
N ALA A 123 -9.40 -17.03 10.22
CA ALA A 123 -8.24 -17.92 10.18
C ALA A 123 -7.04 -17.32 10.94
N TRP A 124 -6.69 -16.08 10.62
CA TRP A 124 -5.55 -15.41 11.25
C TRP A 124 -5.79 -15.09 12.73
N ASN A 125 -7.03 -14.94 13.19
CA ASN A 125 -7.35 -14.81 14.61
C ASN A 125 -7.12 -16.11 15.37
N ILE A 126 -7.35 -17.26 14.74
CA ILE A 126 -7.08 -18.58 15.33
C ILE A 126 -5.56 -18.82 15.43
N ARG A 127 -4.85 -18.65 14.32
CA ARG A 127 -3.40 -18.90 14.25
C ARG A 127 -2.58 -17.86 15.01
N GLY A 128 -3.05 -16.64 15.05
CA GLY A 128 -2.24 -15.51 15.51
C GLY A 128 -1.22 -15.06 14.47
N ARG A 129 -0.51 -13.96 14.76
CA ARG A 129 0.46 -13.32 13.85
C ARG A 129 1.92 -13.65 14.16
N GLY A 130 2.17 -14.49 15.15
CA GLY A 130 3.50 -14.94 15.55
C GLY A 130 4.16 -15.86 14.53
N TYR A 131 5.45 -16.15 14.75
CA TYR A 131 6.18 -17.13 13.95
C TYR A 131 5.54 -18.52 14.03
N ALA A 132 5.67 -19.32 12.96
CA ALA A 132 5.08 -20.67 12.88
C ALA A 132 5.40 -21.54 14.12
N ARG A 133 6.63 -21.44 14.66
CA ARG A 133 7.06 -22.19 15.86
C ARG A 133 6.33 -21.80 17.16
N THR A 134 5.62 -20.67 17.16
CA THR A 134 4.86 -20.22 18.34
C THR A 134 3.36 -20.51 18.24
N VAL A 135 2.91 -21.10 17.12
CA VAL A 135 1.52 -21.46 16.88
C VAL A 135 1.24 -22.80 17.56
N ARG A 136 0.16 -22.89 18.33
CA ARG A 136 -0.24 -24.12 18.97
C ARG A 136 -0.66 -25.14 17.92
N GLU A 137 -0.30 -26.43 18.11
CA GLU A 137 -0.60 -27.48 17.12
C GLU A 137 -2.09 -27.55 16.75
N GLN A 138 -2.94 -27.42 17.75
CA GLN A 138 -4.40 -27.46 17.57
C GLN A 138 -4.99 -26.31 16.72
N ASP A 139 -4.25 -25.21 16.56
CA ASP A 139 -4.72 -24.02 15.81
C ASP A 139 -4.45 -24.16 14.31
N TRP A 140 -3.59 -25.12 13.89
CA TRP A 140 -3.25 -25.28 12.49
C TRP A 140 -4.39 -25.84 11.62
N ALA A 141 -5.10 -26.85 12.12
CA ALA A 141 -6.19 -27.46 11.36
C ALA A 141 -7.33 -26.46 11.08
N PRO A 142 -7.87 -25.76 12.08
CA PRO A 142 -8.91 -24.75 11.80
C PRO A 142 -8.39 -23.54 11.01
N PHE A 143 -7.12 -23.14 11.17
CA PHE A 143 -6.53 -22.10 10.33
C PHE A 143 -6.58 -22.50 8.86
N ARG A 144 -6.09 -23.71 8.53
CA ARG A 144 -6.10 -24.22 7.14
C ARG A 144 -7.52 -24.35 6.58
N ASP A 145 -8.48 -24.79 7.39
CA ASP A 145 -9.88 -24.90 6.98
C ASP A 145 -10.46 -23.54 6.56
N TYR A 146 -10.29 -22.51 7.39
CA TYR A 146 -10.82 -21.19 7.06
C TYR A 146 -10.13 -20.53 5.87
N ILE A 147 -8.81 -20.71 5.71
CA ILE A 147 -8.10 -20.24 4.51
C ILE A 147 -8.58 -20.99 3.26
N GLU A 148 -8.79 -22.29 3.34
CA GLU A 148 -9.33 -23.07 2.21
C GLU A 148 -10.76 -22.63 1.86
N ARG A 149 -11.61 -22.42 2.86
CA ARG A 149 -12.98 -21.90 2.63
C ARG A 149 -12.97 -20.53 1.95
N SER A 150 -12.05 -19.66 2.34
CA SER A 150 -11.87 -18.35 1.69
C SER A 150 -11.44 -18.51 0.23
N ARG A 151 -10.50 -19.42 -0.06
CA ARG A 151 -10.06 -19.75 -1.42
C ARG A 151 -11.21 -20.25 -2.28
N MET A 152 -11.92 -21.28 -1.80
CA MET A 152 -13.05 -21.88 -2.51
C MET A 152 -14.14 -20.85 -2.79
N TYR A 153 -14.44 -19.99 -1.82
CA TYR A 153 -15.43 -18.93 -1.97
C TYR A 153 -15.05 -17.93 -3.08
N LEU A 154 -13.79 -17.48 -3.10
CA LEU A 154 -13.30 -16.57 -4.14
C LEU A 154 -13.27 -17.22 -5.52
N GLU A 155 -12.88 -18.49 -5.63
CA GLU A 155 -12.89 -19.24 -6.89
C GLU A 155 -14.32 -19.45 -7.41
N GLN A 156 -15.24 -19.83 -6.53
CA GLN A 156 -16.67 -20.00 -6.87
C GLN A 156 -17.31 -18.71 -7.42
N HIS A 157 -16.89 -17.56 -6.89
CA HIS A 157 -17.42 -16.26 -7.27
C HIS A 157 -16.50 -15.45 -8.18
N LYS A 158 -15.49 -16.08 -8.79
CA LYS A 158 -14.49 -15.40 -9.64
C LYS A 158 -15.16 -14.55 -10.71
N SER A 159 -16.18 -15.07 -11.42
CA SER A 159 -16.86 -14.37 -12.50
C SER A 159 -17.52 -13.04 -12.08
N ILE A 160 -17.87 -12.90 -10.79
CA ILE A 160 -18.41 -11.66 -10.23
C ILE A 160 -17.27 -10.79 -9.66
N ALA A 161 -16.31 -11.39 -8.98
CA ALA A 161 -15.37 -10.69 -8.13
C ALA A 161 -14.07 -10.26 -8.85
N ASP A 162 -13.64 -10.94 -9.92
CA ASP A 162 -12.35 -10.67 -10.59
C ASP A 162 -12.34 -9.44 -11.51
N VAL A 163 -13.49 -8.76 -11.63
CA VAL A 163 -13.56 -7.40 -12.18
C VAL A 163 -12.90 -6.37 -11.25
N ASP A 164 -12.61 -6.79 -10.04
CA ASP A 164 -11.91 -6.01 -9.04
C ASP A 164 -10.50 -6.59 -8.81
N PRO A 165 -9.43 -5.82 -9.01
CA PRO A 165 -8.07 -6.33 -8.87
C PRO A 165 -7.74 -6.82 -7.46
N HIS A 166 -8.50 -6.40 -6.45
CA HIS A 166 -8.33 -6.89 -5.07
C HIS A 166 -8.63 -8.38 -4.92
N TRP A 167 -9.39 -8.98 -5.85
CA TRP A 167 -9.56 -10.44 -5.94
C TRP A 167 -8.22 -11.16 -6.08
N TYR A 168 -7.37 -10.68 -6.99
CA TYR A 168 -6.04 -11.26 -7.22
C TYR A 168 -5.13 -11.05 -6.01
N ALA A 169 -5.16 -9.87 -5.40
CA ALA A 169 -4.39 -9.61 -4.18
C ALA A 169 -4.83 -10.51 -3.02
N SER A 170 -6.15 -10.75 -2.86
CA SER A 170 -6.69 -11.68 -1.87
C SER A 170 -6.25 -13.11 -2.14
N MET A 171 -6.36 -13.58 -3.38
CA MET A 171 -5.90 -14.91 -3.77
C MET A 171 -4.39 -15.10 -3.57
N GLN A 172 -3.56 -14.07 -3.80
CA GLN A 172 -2.12 -14.11 -3.50
C GLN A 172 -1.85 -14.24 -2.00
N ARG A 173 -2.59 -13.54 -1.12
CA ARG A 173 -2.48 -13.70 0.35
C ARG A 173 -2.86 -15.12 0.79
N ILE A 174 -3.92 -15.67 0.21
CA ILE A 174 -4.35 -17.07 0.43
C ILE A 174 -3.27 -18.03 -0.05
N ALA A 175 -2.73 -17.84 -1.24
CA ALA A 175 -1.66 -18.64 -1.81
C ALA A 175 -0.40 -18.66 -0.91
N ASN A 176 -0.03 -17.49 -0.36
CA ASN A 176 1.05 -17.40 0.63
C ASN A 176 0.72 -18.18 1.91
N SER A 177 -0.51 -18.05 2.42
CA SER A 177 -0.97 -18.74 3.64
C SER A 177 -1.01 -20.27 3.48
N GLN A 178 -1.24 -20.76 2.26
CA GLN A 178 -1.27 -22.17 1.90
C GLN A 178 0.08 -22.72 1.43
N GLY A 179 1.09 -21.87 1.26
CA GLY A 179 2.40 -22.29 0.74
C GLY A 179 2.33 -22.83 -0.69
N TRP A 180 1.61 -22.14 -1.59
CA TRP A 180 1.52 -22.59 -2.98
C TRP A 180 2.91 -22.69 -3.63
N PRO A 181 3.11 -23.68 -4.53
CA PRO A 181 4.32 -23.75 -5.35
C PRO A 181 4.54 -22.47 -6.16
N ALA A 182 5.80 -22.13 -6.39
CA ALA A 182 6.20 -20.87 -7.05
C ALA A 182 5.56 -20.70 -8.44
N GLU A 183 5.48 -21.79 -9.22
CA GLU A 183 4.91 -21.78 -10.57
C GLU A 183 3.40 -21.41 -10.54
N ARG A 184 2.65 -22.00 -9.59
CA ARG A 184 1.21 -21.70 -9.44
C ARG A 184 0.99 -20.25 -8.96
N PHE A 185 1.84 -19.79 -8.03
CA PHE A 185 1.80 -18.41 -7.56
C PHE A 185 2.12 -17.43 -8.69
N GLN A 186 3.13 -17.74 -9.51
CA GLN A 186 3.54 -16.93 -10.65
C GLN A 186 2.41 -16.80 -11.70
N GLN A 187 1.71 -17.90 -12.01
CA GLN A 187 0.55 -17.88 -12.92
C GLN A 187 -0.54 -16.94 -12.43
N LEU A 188 -0.86 -16.98 -11.13
CA LEU A 188 -1.84 -16.07 -10.51
C LEU A 188 -1.38 -14.60 -10.59
N PHE A 189 -0.10 -14.36 -10.33
CA PHE A 189 0.49 -13.03 -10.43
C PHE A 189 0.43 -12.49 -11.86
N GLU A 190 0.80 -13.30 -12.86
CA GLU A 190 0.79 -12.93 -14.27
C GLU A 190 -0.63 -12.66 -14.78
N GLU A 191 -1.60 -13.49 -14.40
CA GLU A 191 -3.01 -13.26 -14.72
C GLU A 191 -3.48 -11.91 -14.17
N GLY A 192 -3.22 -11.64 -12.88
CA GLY A 192 -3.62 -10.41 -12.22
C GLY A 192 -2.96 -9.16 -12.81
N THR A 193 -1.64 -9.20 -13.02
CA THR A 193 -0.90 -8.06 -13.58
C THR A 193 -1.12 -7.86 -15.06
N GLY A 194 -1.43 -8.91 -15.82
CA GLY A 194 -1.87 -8.82 -17.21
C GLY A 194 -3.19 -8.05 -17.36
N LYS A 195 -4.11 -8.24 -16.40
CA LYS A 195 -5.40 -7.56 -16.38
C LYS A 195 -5.34 -6.16 -15.71
N TYR A 196 -4.52 -6.02 -14.67
CA TYR A 196 -4.40 -4.82 -13.84
C TYR A 196 -2.94 -4.42 -13.57
N PRO A 197 -2.16 -4.04 -14.60
CA PRO A 197 -0.72 -3.80 -14.45
C PRO A 197 -0.37 -2.65 -13.49
N GLY A 198 -1.27 -1.68 -13.33
CA GLY A 198 -1.07 -0.52 -12.46
C GLY A 198 -1.61 -0.69 -11.03
N TYR A 199 -2.16 -1.85 -10.66
CA TYR A 199 -2.62 -2.12 -9.30
C TYR A 199 -1.47 -2.68 -8.45
N TYR A 200 -0.76 -1.79 -7.75
CA TYR A 200 0.50 -2.11 -7.09
C TYR A 200 0.37 -3.13 -5.95
N ALA A 201 -0.81 -3.28 -5.35
CA ALA A 201 -1.05 -4.30 -4.33
C ALA A 201 -0.68 -5.71 -4.80
N LEU A 202 -0.77 -6.01 -6.11
CA LEU A 202 -0.35 -7.30 -6.67
C LEU A 202 1.16 -7.53 -6.51
N TYR A 203 1.95 -6.49 -6.77
CA TYR A 203 3.41 -6.55 -6.61
C TYR A 203 3.82 -6.57 -5.13
N PHE A 204 3.10 -5.83 -4.29
CA PHE A 204 3.35 -5.79 -2.85
C PHE A 204 3.07 -7.15 -2.19
N THR A 205 1.95 -7.78 -2.54
CA THR A 205 1.58 -9.10 -2.03
C THR A 205 2.54 -10.19 -2.52
N ALA A 206 2.96 -10.10 -3.80
CA ALA A 206 3.97 -10.99 -4.36
C ALA A 206 5.34 -10.81 -3.67
N THR A 207 5.71 -9.58 -3.30
CA THR A 207 6.92 -9.35 -2.52
C THR A 207 6.85 -10.05 -1.16
N VAL A 208 5.69 -9.99 -0.48
CA VAL A 208 5.49 -10.69 0.80
C VAL A 208 5.65 -12.20 0.65
N TYR A 209 5.11 -12.81 -0.42
CA TYR A 209 5.30 -14.24 -0.70
C TYR A 209 6.78 -14.61 -0.85
N LEU A 210 7.60 -13.72 -1.46
CA LEU A 210 9.03 -13.93 -1.71
C LEU A 210 9.95 -13.58 -0.53
N LEU A 211 9.42 -13.14 0.62
CA LEU A 211 10.24 -12.85 1.79
C LEU A 211 10.89 -14.13 2.34
N PRO A 212 12.14 -14.05 2.90
CA PRO A 212 12.81 -15.18 3.54
C PRO A 212 12.01 -15.87 4.63
N LYS A 213 11.16 -15.12 5.33
CA LYS A 213 10.26 -15.69 6.37
C LYS A 213 9.06 -16.47 5.82
N TRP A 214 8.87 -16.48 4.48
CA TRP A 214 7.79 -17.21 3.82
C TRP A 214 8.35 -18.22 2.82
N ASN A 215 8.32 -17.95 1.52
CA ASN A 215 8.63 -18.90 0.48
C ASN A 215 9.87 -18.51 -0.36
N GLY A 216 10.59 -17.45 -0.02
CA GLY A 216 11.62 -16.88 -0.87
C GLY A 216 12.96 -16.60 -0.17
N SER A 217 13.70 -15.67 -0.75
CA SER A 217 15.03 -15.24 -0.32
C SER A 217 15.29 -13.79 -0.73
N ALA A 218 16.36 -13.18 -0.22
CA ALA A 218 16.80 -11.86 -0.68
C ALA A 218 17.06 -11.83 -2.20
N GLN A 219 17.59 -12.94 -2.76
CA GLN A 219 17.84 -13.04 -4.20
C GLN A 219 16.52 -13.10 -5.00
N SER A 220 15.54 -13.89 -4.56
CA SER A 220 14.24 -13.97 -5.25
C SER A 220 13.49 -12.65 -5.23
N ILE A 221 13.66 -11.82 -4.19
CA ILE A 221 13.12 -10.45 -4.14
C ILE A 221 13.80 -9.57 -5.20
N ASP A 222 15.13 -9.59 -5.31
CA ASP A 222 15.84 -8.75 -6.30
C ASP A 222 15.50 -9.17 -7.74
N ASP A 223 15.48 -10.47 -8.02
CA ASP A 223 15.09 -10.99 -9.33
C ASP A 223 13.66 -10.57 -9.70
N PHE A 224 12.74 -10.65 -8.73
CA PHE A 224 11.36 -10.20 -8.91
C PHE A 224 11.28 -8.69 -9.12
N ALA A 225 11.97 -7.89 -8.30
CA ALA A 225 11.97 -6.43 -8.40
C ALA A 225 12.48 -5.95 -9.77
N ARG A 226 13.54 -6.59 -10.30
CA ARG A 226 14.06 -6.30 -11.64
C ARG A 226 13.08 -6.70 -12.74
N ARG A 227 12.38 -7.84 -12.62
CA ARG A 227 11.35 -8.23 -13.60
C ARG A 227 10.16 -7.30 -13.57
N ALA A 228 9.65 -6.98 -12.39
CA ALA A 228 8.51 -6.07 -12.19
C ALA A 228 8.83 -4.66 -12.71
N MET A 229 10.03 -4.14 -12.43
CA MET A 229 10.51 -2.88 -12.98
C MET A 229 10.47 -2.88 -14.52
N ARG A 230 10.99 -3.91 -15.17
CA ARG A 230 10.94 -3.98 -16.65
C ARG A 230 9.51 -4.01 -17.17
N GLY A 231 8.61 -4.73 -16.49
CA GLY A 231 7.20 -4.82 -16.88
C GLY A 231 6.41 -3.51 -16.70
N THR A 232 6.87 -2.61 -15.83
CA THR A 232 6.20 -1.34 -15.52
C THR A 232 6.99 -0.11 -15.96
N ALA A 233 8.11 -0.30 -16.67
CA ALA A 233 9.05 0.78 -16.99
C ALA A 233 8.44 1.92 -17.81
N ALA A 234 7.47 1.62 -18.68
CA ALA A 234 6.77 2.64 -19.48
C ALA A 234 6.06 3.68 -18.61
N ASP A 235 5.47 3.22 -17.48
CA ASP A 235 4.70 4.08 -16.58
C ASP A 235 5.50 4.56 -15.37
N GLU A 236 6.38 3.72 -14.82
CA GLU A 236 7.02 3.95 -13.51
C GLU A 236 8.56 4.09 -13.59
N GLY A 237 9.16 3.95 -14.78
CA GLY A 237 10.61 3.92 -14.89
C GLY A 237 11.20 2.81 -14.00
N ALA A 238 12.11 3.16 -13.10
CA ALA A 238 12.64 2.26 -12.07
C ALA A 238 11.79 2.26 -10.77
N GLY A 239 10.69 3.00 -10.73
CA GLY A 239 9.89 3.21 -9.51
C GLY A 239 9.39 1.92 -8.88
N MET A 240 8.98 0.90 -9.68
CA MET A 240 8.51 -0.37 -9.15
C MET A 240 9.59 -1.15 -8.40
N TYR A 241 10.86 -1.05 -8.83
CA TYR A 241 11.98 -1.61 -8.08
C TYR A 241 12.04 -1.05 -6.65
N THR A 242 11.97 0.26 -6.55
CA THR A 242 11.97 0.97 -5.27
C THR A 242 10.76 0.60 -4.39
N ARG A 243 9.57 0.52 -4.98
CA ARG A 243 8.35 0.16 -4.24
C ARG A 243 8.39 -1.27 -3.70
N ILE A 244 8.96 -2.21 -4.45
CA ILE A 244 9.16 -3.60 -3.99
C ILE A 244 10.15 -3.63 -2.82
N TYR A 245 11.26 -2.92 -2.93
CA TYR A 245 12.21 -2.83 -1.83
C TYR A 245 11.66 -2.09 -0.61
N TRP A 246 10.78 -1.10 -0.80
CA TRP A 246 10.03 -0.51 0.31
C TRP A 246 9.28 -1.59 1.11
N VAL A 247 8.46 -2.40 0.44
CA VAL A 247 7.73 -3.49 1.11
C VAL A 247 8.67 -4.49 1.78
N ALA A 248 9.80 -4.80 1.15
CA ALA A 248 10.79 -5.72 1.69
C ALA A 248 11.50 -5.14 2.93
N ILE A 249 11.81 -3.83 2.94
CA ILE A 249 12.39 -3.14 4.09
C ILE A 249 11.43 -3.20 5.27
N ASP A 250 10.19 -2.75 5.09
CA ASP A 250 9.20 -2.68 6.16
C ASP A 250 8.86 -4.07 6.73
N SER A 251 8.82 -5.07 5.85
CA SER A 251 8.37 -6.41 6.22
C SER A 251 9.46 -7.33 6.72
N GLN A 252 10.73 -7.13 6.35
CA GLN A 252 11.80 -8.09 6.60
C GLN A 252 13.14 -7.48 7.00
N PHE A 253 13.66 -6.50 6.24
CA PHE A 253 15.05 -6.09 6.38
C PHE A 253 15.26 -4.99 7.43
N ARG A 254 14.39 -4.00 7.50
CA ARG A 254 14.45 -2.90 8.49
C ARG A 254 15.89 -2.40 8.73
N ASP A 255 16.33 -2.46 9.98
CA ASP A 255 17.66 -2.01 10.40
C ASP A 255 18.83 -2.87 9.81
N GLY A 256 18.52 -4.02 9.22
CA GLY A 256 19.49 -4.83 8.46
C GLY A 256 19.60 -4.48 6.97
N PHE A 257 18.95 -3.42 6.53
CA PHE A 257 19.09 -2.87 5.19
C PHE A 257 20.27 -1.88 5.12
N PRO A 258 21.08 -1.88 4.06
CA PRO A 258 20.95 -2.71 2.84
C PRO A 258 21.67 -4.08 2.92
N GLU A 259 22.48 -4.34 3.94
CA GLU A 259 23.45 -5.45 4.01
C GLU A 259 22.82 -6.83 3.90
N ASN A 260 21.66 -7.03 4.56
CA ASN A 260 20.93 -8.30 4.57
C ASN A 260 20.01 -8.47 3.34
N SER A 261 19.93 -7.46 2.49
CA SER A 261 19.18 -7.48 1.23
C SER A 261 20.12 -7.70 0.04
N LYS A 262 19.57 -7.84 -1.16
CA LYS A 262 20.33 -7.86 -2.42
C LYS A 262 20.08 -6.58 -3.21
N VAL A 263 19.72 -5.49 -2.53
CA VAL A 263 19.37 -4.23 -3.18
C VAL A 263 20.55 -3.65 -3.98
N ASP A 264 20.28 -3.30 -5.21
CA ASP A 264 21.10 -2.38 -5.98
C ASP A 264 20.72 -0.95 -5.60
N TRP A 265 21.47 -0.35 -4.67
CA TRP A 265 21.13 0.97 -4.17
C TRP A 265 21.17 2.06 -5.25
N ALA A 266 22.04 1.92 -6.25
CA ALA A 266 22.07 2.85 -7.37
C ALA A 266 20.78 2.80 -8.19
N LEU A 267 20.28 1.59 -8.44
CA LEU A 267 19.00 1.38 -9.12
C LEU A 267 17.83 1.84 -8.26
N MET A 268 17.86 1.57 -6.95
CA MET A 268 16.82 2.04 -6.02
C MET A 268 16.77 3.58 -5.97
N LYS A 269 17.92 4.27 -5.95
CA LYS A 269 17.95 5.74 -6.03
C LYS A 269 17.34 6.28 -7.31
N LYS A 270 17.61 5.63 -8.44
CA LYS A 270 16.97 6.00 -9.72
C LYS A 270 15.45 5.85 -9.60
N GLY A 271 14.97 4.75 -9.03
CA GLY A 271 13.54 4.54 -8.83
C GLY A 271 12.92 5.53 -7.84
N ILE A 272 13.65 5.95 -6.80
CA ILE A 272 13.24 7.06 -5.92
C ILE A 272 13.02 8.33 -6.75
N ASP A 273 13.96 8.67 -7.64
CA ASP A 273 13.84 9.88 -8.47
C ASP A 273 12.64 9.76 -9.44
N ASP A 274 12.43 8.61 -10.06
CA ASP A 274 11.30 8.35 -10.96
C ASP A 274 9.94 8.47 -10.21
N VAL A 275 9.83 7.89 -9.00
CA VAL A 275 8.62 8.04 -8.16
C VAL A 275 8.42 9.50 -7.75
N MET A 276 9.47 10.19 -7.32
CA MET A 276 9.40 11.57 -6.86
C MET A 276 9.09 12.57 -7.98
N ALA A 277 9.40 12.24 -9.22
CA ALA A 277 9.03 13.05 -10.39
C ALA A 277 7.53 13.00 -10.65
N LYS A 278 6.88 11.87 -10.35
CA LYS A 278 5.46 11.61 -10.64
C LYS A 278 4.56 11.81 -9.43
N TYR A 279 5.06 11.46 -8.24
CA TYR A 279 4.32 11.45 -6.98
C TYR A 279 5.14 12.12 -5.87
N PRO A 280 5.32 13.46 -5.91
CA PRO A 280 6.14 14.20 -4.94
C PRO A 280 5.42 14.46 -3.62
N ASP A 281 4.72 13.46 -3.11
CA ASP A 281 4.00 13.52 -1.84
C ASP A 281 4.97 13.41 -0.66
N ASP A 282 4.65 14.08 0.45
CA ASP A 282 5.51 14.09 1.64
C ASP A 282 5.67 12.71 2.27
N TRP A 283 4.66 11.85 2.18
CA TRP A 283 4.77 10.43 2.55
C TRP A 283 5.91 9.72 1.81
N ASN A 284 5.99 9.88 0.49
CA ASN A 284 7.08 9.32 -0.31
C ASN A 284 8.43 9.94 0.07
N ILE A 285 8.48 11.27 0.25
CA ILE A 285 9.70 12.00 0.63
C ILE A 285 10.26 11.44 1.94
N GLN A 286 9.43 11.33 2.97
CA GLN A 286 9.87 10.89 4.29
C GLN A 286 10.34 9.42 4.28
N ASN A 287 9.60 8.52 3.64
CA ASN A 287 10.02 7.12 3.51
C ASN A 287 11.34 6.99 2.76
N PHE A 288 11.52 7.72 1.66
CA PHE A 288 12.77 7.67 0.89
C PHE A 288 13.93 8.34 1.62
N ALA A 289 13.69 9.37 2.44
CA ALA A 289 14.69 9.92 3.34
C ALA A 289 15.13 8.89 4.38
N TYR A 290 14.18 8.18 4.97
CA TYR A 290 14.46 7.10 5.92
C TYR A 290 15.31 5.98 5.29
N PHE A 291 14.92 5.49 4.09
CA PHE A 291 15.69 4.46 3.38
C PHE A 291 17.09 4.93 2.98
N SER A 292 17.24 6.23 2.65
CA SER A 292 18.56 6.81 2.36
C SER A 292 19.44 6.86 3.60
N CYS A 293 18.87 7.09 4.79
CA CYS A 293 19.59 6.99 6.05
C CYS A 293 20.03 5.55 6.35
N LEU A 294 19.13 4.58 6.17
CA LEU A 294 19.48 3.17 6.34
C LEU A 294 20.60 2.73 5.40
N ALA A 295 20.59 3.22 4.17
CA ALA A 295 21.62 2.94 3.16
C ALA A 295 22.92 3.74 3.35
N GLY A 296 23.01 4.63 4.34
CA GLY A 296 24.18 5.48 4.56
C GLY A 296 24.41 6.52 3.46
N ASP A 297 23.42 6.82 2.62
CA ASP A 297 23.53 7.83 1.55
C ASP A 297 23.14 9.22 2.06
N LYS A 298 24.12 9.86 2.69
CA LYS A 298 23.96 11.19 3.30
C LYS A 298 23.46 12.26 2.31
N MET A 299 23.98 12.23 1.08
CA MET A 299 23.61 13.23 0.07
C MET A 299 22.16 13.06 -0.37
N LYS A 300 21.74 11.82 -0.60
CA LYS A 300 20.34 11.52 -0.98
C LYS A 300 19.38 11.87 0.15
N ALA A 301 19.70 11.49 1.38
CA ALA A 301 18.91 11.84 2.56
C ALA A 301 18.78 13.37 2.71
N ALA A 302 19.86 14.12 2.64
CA ALA A 302 19.85 15.60 2.73
C ALA A 302 18.96 16.23 1.64
N SER A 303 19.06 15.72 0.39
CA SER A 303 18.28 16.23 -0.72
C SER A 303 16.77 16.01 -0.54
N LEU A 304 16.38 14.92 0.12
CA LEU A 304 14.98 14.59 0.42
C LEU A 304 14.48 15.41 1.62
N PHE A 305 15.28 15.55 2.69
CA PHE A 305 14.94 16.43 3.81
C PHE A 305 14.72 17.89 3.39
N ALA A 306 15.47 18.37 2.41
CA ALA A 306 15.25 19.72 1.87
C ALA A 306 13.89 19.91 1.15
N ARG A 307 13.19 18.82 0.85
CA ARG A 307 11.86 18.80 0.21
C ARG A 307 10.74 18.36 1.15
N MET A 308 11.09 17.88 2.35
CA MET A 308 10.16 17.37 3.34
C MET A 308 9.29 18.49 3.91
N GLY A 309 8.03 18.17 4.23
CA GLY A 309 7.15 19.04 5.00
C GLY A 309 7.67 19.31 6.42
N GLU A 310 6.99 20.22 7.13
CA GLU A 310 7.45 20.70 8.44
C GLU A 310 7.40 19.64 9.53
N GLN A 311 6.50 18.67 9.42
CA GLN A 311 6.25 17.69 10.48
C GLN A 311 6.68 16.27 10.08
N PRO A 312 7.44 15.58 10.94
CA PRO A 312 7.76 14.18 10.73
C PRO A 312 6.53 13.29 10.93
N ASP A 313 6.30 12.36 10.03
CA ASP A 313 5.25 11.36 10.13
C ASP A 313 5.72 10.16 10.96
N MET A 314 5.05 9.90 12.08
CA MET A 314 5.44 8.82 13.01
C MET A 314 5.13 7.43 12.47
N GLU A 315 4.31 7.29 11.45
CA GLU A 315 4.13 6.00 10.74
C GLU A 315 5.39 5.63 9.94
N VAL A 316 6.15 6.63 9.49
CA VAL A 316 7.43 6.43 8.78
C VAL A 316 8.58 6.23 9.77
N TRP A 317 8.66 7.11 10.76
CA TRP A 317 9.87 7.22 11.59
C TRP A 317 9.87 6.33 12.83
N ASP A 318 8.74 5.72 13.19
CA ASP A 318 8.50 4.96 14.42
C ASP A 318 8.73 5.77 15.72
N SER A 319 9.66 6.73 15.70
CA SER A 319 9.96 7.60 16.84
C SER A 319 10.61 8.92 16.43
N MET A 320 10.38 9.97 17.21
CA MET A 320 11.01 11.26 17.06
C MET A 320 12.54 11.18 17.20
N GLU A 321 13.03 10.24 18.00
CA GLU A 321 14.47 10.01 18.19
C GLU A 321 15.12 9.55 16.88
N ARG A 322 14.55 8.55 16.21
CA ARG A 322 15.05 8.04 14.92
C ARG A 322 15.04 9.14 13.85
N PHE A 323 13.95 9.91 13.78
CA PHE A 323 13.89 11.06 12.89
C PHE A 323 15.04 12.05 13.15
N LYS A 324 15.22 12.50 14.40
CA LYS A 324 16.26 13.48 14.77
C LYS A 324 17.66 12.97 14.48
N GLN A 325 17.94 11.70 14.75
CA GLN A 325 19.24 11.10 14.46
C GLN A 325 19.54 11.13 12.96
N CYS A 326 18.59 10.65 12.13
CA CYS A 326 18.74 10.63 10.68
C CYS A 326 18.84 12.05 10.11
N HIS A 327 17.95 12.96 10.50
CA HIS A 327 17.94 14.34 10.04
C HIS A 327 19.23 15.07 10.37
N SER A 328 19.68 15.01 11.64
CA SER A 328 20.93 15.65 12.08
C SER A 328 22.13 15.08 11.34
N TRP A 329 22.21 13.76 11.20
CA TRP A 329 23.28 13.11 10.44
C TRP A 329 23.31 13.56 8.96
N ALA A 330 22.14 13.64 8.31
CA ALA A 330 22.05 14.03 6.91
C ALA A 330 22.38 15.51 6.68
N THR A 331 21.94 16.40 7.58
CA THR A 331 22.01 17.86 7.38
C THR A 331 23.25 18.51 7.98
N GLN A 332 23.97 17.85 8.90
CA GLN A 332 25.21 18.38 9.44
C GLN A 332 26.26 18.59 8.33
N THR A 333 26.59 19.83 8.06
CA THR A 333 27.73 20.16 7.21
C THR A 333 29.00 19.71 7.93
N ARG A 334 29.84 18.89 7.28
CA ARG A 334 31.21 18.71 7.78
C ARG A 334 31.87 20.10 7.85
N LEU A 335 31.99 20.68 9.04
CA LEU A 335 32.94 21.73 9.26
C LEU A 335 34.30 21.14 8.83
N LYS A 336 34.85 21.59 7.71
CA LYS A 336 36.22 21.32 7.39
C LYS A 336 37.02 21.79 8.60
N SER A 337 37.66 20.88 9.32
CA SER A 337 38.68 21.21 10.26
C SER A 337 39.81 21.86 9.43
N ALA A 338 39.71 23.16 9.30
CA ALA A 338 40.84 23.98 8.97
C ALA A 338 41.61 24.15 10.28
N ALA A 339 42.49 23.23 10.57
CA ALA A 339 43.52 23.42 11.58
C ALA A 339 44.69 22.51 11.23
N GLN A 340 45.75 23.20 10.85
CA GLN A 340 47.17 22.83 10.81
C GLN A 340 47.65 22.09 9.58
#